data_b8afb5702cff0b550d367d8a62fa4175
#
_entry.id   b8afb5702cff0b550d367d8a62fa4175
#
_cell.length_a   1.000
_cell.length_b   1.000
_cell.length_c   1.000
_cell.angle_alpha   90.00
_cell.angle_beta   90.00
_cell.angle_gamma   90.00
#
_symmetry.space_group_name_H-M   'P 1'
#
loop_
_entity.id
_entity.type
_entity.pdbx_description
1 polymer ?
#
loop_
_entity_poly.entity_id
_entity_poly.type
_entity_poly.pdbx_seq_one_letter_code
_entity_poly.pdbx_strand_id
1 'polypeptide(L)' 'MEKEAIQLRDDKVIIRRYKIRSVGNQKASIETTIPREVFEREARRCGMTAQQALHDLVAVWRFNSFRGLHLSFEKRSDDY' A
#
# COMPACT_ATOMS: atom_id res chain seq x y z
N MET A 1 9.25 4.49 -28.52
CA MET A 1 9.38 4.51 -27.93
C MET A 1 9.57 4.51 -26.94
N GLU A 2 9.76 4.30 -26.41
CA GLU A 2 9.99 4.27 -25.48
C GLU A 2 9.99 5.22 -24.71
N LYS A 3 9.96 5.95 -24.98
CA LYS A 3 10.02 7.02 -24.41
C LYS A 3 9.00 7.26 -23.51
N GLU A 4 8.05 6.87 -23.78
CA GLU A 4 7.02 7.05 -22.95
C GLU A 4 7.29 6.62 -21.61
N ALA A 5 8.04 5.68 -21.48
CA ALA A 5 8.32 5.19 -20.19
C ALA A 5 8.79 6.26 -19.28
N ILE A 6 9.31 7.25 -19.85
CA ILE A 6 9.89 8.22 -19.09
C ILE A 6 8.98 9.00 -18.25
N GLN A 7 7.98 9.51 -18.83
CA GLN A 7 7.16 10.35 -18.07
C GLN A 7 6.31 9.58 -17.14
N LEU A 8 6.33 8.29 -17.25
CA LEU A 8 5.48 7.51 -16.41
C LEU A 8 6.17 6.91 -15.23
N ARG A 9 7.27 7.52 -14.83
CA ARG A 9 8.01 6.98 -13.73
C ARG A 9 7.18 6.75 -12.52
N ASP A 10 6.35 7.71 -12.16
CA ASP A 10 5.52 7.58 -10.99
C ASP A 10 4.31 6.70 -11.22
N ASP A 11 4.02 6.45 -12.48
CA ASP A 11 2.90 5.59 -12.80
C ASP A 11 3.33 4.21 -13.16
N LYS A 12 4.61 3.95 -13.01
CA LYS A 12 5.14 2.66 -13.36
C LYS A 12 4.45 1.57 -12.56
N VAL A 13 4.07 0.52 -13.24
CA VAL A 13 3.46 -0.61 -12.59
C VAL A 13 4.53 -1.43 -11.91
N ILE A 14 4.32 -1.71 -10.66
CA ILE A 14 5.24 -2.52 -9.88
C ILE A 14 4.52 -3.81 -9.59
N ILE A 15 5.12 -4.91 -10.00
CA ILE A 15 4.52 -6.22 -9.80
C ILE A 15 5.42 -7.01 -8.87
N ARG A 16 4.85 -7.46 -7.78
CA ARG A 16 5.55 -8.30 -6.81
C ARG A 16 4.60 -9.38 -6.37
N ARG A 17 5.12 -10.51 -6.03
CA ARG A 17 4.31 -11.64 -5.58
C ARG A 17 4.80 -12.09 -4.23
N TYR A 18 3.88 -12.17 -3.29
CA TYR A 18 4.20 -12.56 -1.94
C TYR A 18 3.24 -13.62 -1.48
N LYS A 19 3.71 -14.44 -0.56
CA LYS A 19 2.84 -15.42 0.05
C LYS A 19 1.86 -14.71 0.97
N ILE A 20 0.72 -15.33 1.14
CA ILE A 20 -0.24 -14.87 2.12
C ILE A 20 -0.29 -15.92 3.22
N ARG A 21 -0.60 -15.51 4.42
CA ARG A 21 -0.62 -16.45 5.53
C ARG A 21 -1.64 -16.02 6.57
N SER A 22 -2.08 -17.00 7.34
CA SER A 22 -3.01 -16.75 8.43
C SER A 22 -2.24 -16.36 9.67
N VAL A 23 -2.71 -15.37 10.37
CA VAL A 23 -2.04 -14.89 11.57
C VAL A 23 -3.10 -14.54 12.60
N GLY A 24 -2.62 -14.32 13.82
CA GLY A 24 -3.48 -13.86 14.88
C GLY A 24 -4.08 -14.99 15.66
N ASN A 25 -4.82 -14.61 16.66
CA ASN A 25 -5.46 -15.56 17.54
C ASN A 25 -6.51 -16.32 16.76
N GLN A 26 -6.40 -17.64 16.74
CA GLN A 26 -7.28 -18.51 16.00
C GLN A 26 -7.23 -18.23 14.50
N LYS A 27 -6.13 -17.64 14.05
CA LYS A 27 -5.91 -17.38 12.64
C LYS A 27 -7.02 -16.55 12.03
N ALA A 28 -7.42 -15.54 12.76
CA ALA A 28 -8.53 -14.69 12.35
C ALA A 28 -8.17 -13.72 11.24
N SER A 29 -6.89 -13.51 10.99
CA SER A 29 -6.46 -12.53 10.00
C SER A 29 -5.57 -13.15 8.94
N ILE A 30 -5.54 -12.52 7.81
CA ILE A 30 -4.68 -12.92 6.70
C ILE A 30 -3.71 -11.77 6.46
N GLU A 31 -2.44 -12.06 6.25
CA GLU A 31 -1.48 -11.00 6.00
C GLU A 31 -0.60 -11.31 4.80
N THR A 32 -0.08 -10.26 4.22
CA THR A 32 0.92 -10.36 3.18
C THR A 32 1.83 -9.15 3.30
N THR A 33 2.89 -9.14 2.51
CA THR A 33 3.87 -8.07 2.56
C THR A 33 3.45 -6.90 1.69
N ILE A 34 3.64 -5.70 2.21
CA ILE A 34 3.51 -4.49 1.40
C ILE A 34 4.93 -4.10 1.02
N PRO A 35 5.25 -4.02 -0.28
CA PRO A 35 6.59 -3.65 -0.68
C PRO A 35 6.98 -2.30 -0.12
N ARG A 36 8.16 -2.23 0.50
CA ARG A 36 8.60 -0.99 1.12
C ARG A 36 8.67 0.13 0.10
N GLU A 37 9.12 -0.16 -1.10
CA GLU A 37 9.26 0.88 -2.12
C GLU A 37 7.91 1.51 -2.46
N VAL A 38 6.85 0.73 -2.43
CA VAL A 38 5.52 1.25 -2.70
C VAL A 38 5.06 2.12 -1.54
N PHE A 39 5.28 1.65 -0.33
CA PHE A 39 4.89 2.40 0.86
C PHE A 39 5.66 3.73 0.92
N GLU A 40 6.95 3.69 0.62
CA GLU A 40 7.75 4.90 0.67
C GLU A 40 7.29 5.91 -0.37
N ARG A 41 6.87 5.42 -1.53
CA ARG A 41 6.37 6.31 -2.56
C ARG A 41 5.09 7.00 -2.09
N GLU A 42 4.22 6.24 -1.44
CA GLU A 42 2.99 6.81 -0.92
C GLU A 42 3.25 7.78 0.22
N ALA A 43 4.23 7.49 1.05
CA ALA A 43 4.61 8.41 2.11
C ALA A 43 5.08 9.74 1.53
N ARG A 44 5.92 9.68 0.52
CA ARG A 44 6.41 10.90 -0.12
C ARG A 44 5.26 11.69 -0.74
N ARG A 45 4.31 10.97 -1.31
CA ARG A 45 3.15 11.62 -1.91
C ARG A 45 2.36 12.40 -0.86
N CYS A 46 2.39 11.93 0.37
CA CYS A 46 1.73 12.60 1.49
C CYS A 46 2.64 13.60 2.19
N GLY A 47 3.86 13.79 1.68
CA GLY A 47 4.78 14.74 2.30
C GLY A 47 5.42 14.23 3.57
N MET A 48 5.58 12.93 3.69
CA MET A 48 6.07 12.31 4.92
C MET A 48 7.28 11.44 4.65
N THR A 49 8.11 11.26 5.68
CA THR A 49 9.11 10.22 5.65
C THR A 49 8.42 8.89 5.91
N ALA A 50 9.10 7.79 5.63
CA ALA A 50 8.53 6.49 5.90
C ALA A 50 8.23 6.31 7.38
N GLN A 51 9.10 6.82 8.24
CA GLN A 51 8.88 6.72 9.68
C GLN A 51 7.61 7.45 10.10
N GLN A 52 7.43 8.65 9.58
CA GLN A 52 6.22 9.41 9.90
C GLN A 52 4.99 8.69 9.38
N ALA A 53 5.09 8.13 8.20
CA ALA A 53 3.95 7.44 7.58
C ALA A 53 3.54 6.22 8.39
N LEU A 54 4.51 5.49 8.92
CA LEU A 54 4.17 4.33 9.74
C LEU A 54 3.37 4.73 10.96
N HIS A 55 3.58 5.94 11.44
CA HIS A 55 2.88 6.42 12.61
C HIS A 55 1.56 7.11 12.24
N ASP A 56 1.57 7.87 11.15
CA ASP A 56 0.47 8.77 10.86
C ASP A 56 -0.50 8.31 9.79
N LEU A 57 -0.19 7.26 9.08
CA LEU A 57 -1.10 6.76 8.06
C LEU A 57 -1.77 5.49 8.51
N VAL A 58 -2.93 5.24 7.96
CA VAL A 58 -3.63 3.98 8.18
C VAL A 58 -3.89 3.35 6.83
N ALA A 59 -4.01 2.05 6.83
CA ALA A 59 -4.32 1.31 5.62
C ALA A 59 -5.83 1.30 5.42
N VAL A 60 -6.24 1.60 4.23
CA VAL A 60 -7.66 1.62 3.90
C VAL A 60 -7.88 0.63 2.77
N TRP A 61 -8.73 -0.34 3.03
CA TRP A 61 -9.03 -1.39 2.07
C TRP A 61 -10.35 -1.10 1.40
N ARG A 62 -10.35 -1.19 0.07
CA ARG A 62 -11.58 -1.07 -0.69
C ARG A 62 -11.69 -2.29 -1.57
N PHE A 63 -12.88 -2.85 -1.64
CA PHE A 63 -13.07 -4.06 -2.43
C PHE A 63 -14.48 -4.09 -2.97
N ASN A 64 -14.66 -4.89 -4.01
CA ASN A 64 -15.97 -5.06 -4.59
C ASN A 64 -16.09 -6.49 -5.08
N SER A 65 -17.24 -6.85 -5.60
CA SER A 65 -17.49 -8.22 -5.96
C SER A 65 -16.86 -8.61 -7.30
N PHE A 66 -16.29 -7.66 -8.01
CA PHE A 66 -15.73 -7.97 -9.34
C PHE A 66 -14.25 -8.25 -9.32
N ARG A 67 -13.51 -7.46 -8.56
CA ARG A 67 -12.06 -7.53 -8.62
C ARG A 67 -11.53 -7.38 -7.22
N GLY A 68 -10.71 -8.17 -6.81
CA GLY A 68 -10.01 -8.16 -5.55
C GLY A 68 -10.06 -6.91 -4.71
N LEU A 69 -8.93 -6.56 -4.18
CA LEU A 69 -8.81 -5.52 -3.18
C LEU A 69 -7.95 -4.39 -3.68
N HIS A 70 -8.28 -3.20 -3.23
CA HIS A 70 -7.44 -2.03 -3.48
C HIS A 70 -7.03 -1.47 -2.13
N LEU A 71 -5.74 -1.32 -1.92
CA LEU A 71 -5.19 -0.78 -0.69
C LEU A 71 -4.68 0.63 -0.93
N SER A 72 -5.07 1.55 -0.06
CA SER A 72 -4.50 2.88 -0.10
C SER A 72 -4.14 3.28 1.32
N PHE A 73 -3.44 4.40 1.45
CA PHE A 73 -3.02 4.90 2.75
C PHE A 73 -3.57 6.29 2.93
N GLU A 74 -4.14 6.54 4.10
CA GLU A 74 -4.74 7.83 4.39
C GLU A 74 -4.28 8.29 5.75
N LYS A 75 -4.29 9.58 5.96
CA LYS A 75 -3.88 10.11 7.24
C LYS A 75 -4.82 9.64 8.32
N ARG A 76 -4.23 9.31 9.44
CA ARG A 76 -5.00 8.90 10.60
C ARG A 76 -5.81 10.08 11.07
N SER A 77 -7.05 9.83 11.43
CA SER A 77 -7.86 10.89 12.01
C SER A 77 -7.88 10.68 13.51
N ASP A 78 -8.35 11.70 14.21
CA ASP A 78 -8.44 11.62 15.65
C ASP A 78 -9.49 10.62 16.11
N ASP A 79 -10.29 10.16 15.21
CA ASP A 79 -11.33 9.20 15.57
C ASP A 79 -10.85 7.76 15.63
N TYR A 80 -9.64 7.51 15.26
CA TYR A 80 -9.10 6.13 15.29
C TYR A 80 -8.51 5.80 16.63
#